data_e9258c140a995f40eb4db0a92aa7fc34
#
_entry.id   e9258c140a995f40eb4db0a92aa7fc34
#
_cell.length_a   1.000
_cell.length_b   1.000
_cell.length_c   1.000
_cell.angle_alpha   90.00
_cell.angle_beta   90.00
_cell.angle_gamma   90.00
#
_symmetry.space_group_name_H-M   'P 1'
#
loop_
_entity.id
_entity.type
_entity.pdbx_description
1 polymer ?
#
loop_
_entity_poly.entity_id
_entity_poly.type
_entity_poly.pdbx_seq_one_letter_code
_entity_poly.pdbx_strand_id
1 'polypeptide(L)'
;VALFLSACNLKKVTNHHGVQSLDKKEEKLLINKSNKNDILELLGSPSTKSTFDNDLWIYIERKTTNSSLLKLGKEKIVVNNVLVLEIDNRGLLKKKDFLNLNNMNNITFAKQTTGNKYKKNTFIYDFLSSMRQKINDPLGKRRK
;
A
#
# COMPACT_ATOMS: atom_id res chain seq x y z
N VAL A 1 -48.90 24.19 6.59
CA VAL A 1 -47.83 23.98 5.60
C VAL A 1 -46.85 23.00 6.18
N ALA A 2 -46.88 21.71 5.74
CA ALA A 2 -45.94 20.66 6.18
C ALA A 2 -44.72 20.70 5.28
N LEU A 3 -43.57 21.17 5.76
CA LEU A 3 -42.26 21.11 5.10
C LEU A 3 -41.71 19.67 5.21
N PHE A 4 -41.82 18.90 4.10
CA PHE A 4 -41.11 17.64 3.94
C PHE A 4 -39.63 17.93 3.74
N LEU A 5 -38.83 17.87 4.82
CA LEU A 5 -37.37 17.82 4.76
C LEU A 5 -36.96 16.44 4.28
N SER A 6 -36.82 16.31 2.95
CA SER A 6 -36.16 15.13 2.35
C SER A 6 -34.72 15.09 2.82
N ALA A 7 -34.43 14.26 3.81
CA ALA A 7 -33.07 13.97 4.24
C ALA A 7 -32.32 13.29 3.08
N CYS A 8 -31.54 14.07 2.32
CA CYS A 8 -30.59 13.55 1.35
C CYS A 8 -29.56 12.69 2.09
N ASN A 9 -29.70 11.39 2.02
CA ASN A 9 -28.75 10.42 2.53
C ASN A 9 -27.53 10.40 1.59
N LEU A 10 -26.54 11.24 1.87
CA LEU A 10 -25.30 11.35 1.12
C LEU A 10 -24.51 10.06 1.30
N LYS A 11 -24.56 9.18 0.30
CA LYS A 11 -23.73 7.96 0.27
C LYS A 11 -22.24 8.36 0.27
N LYS A 12 -21.54 7.86 1.25
CA LYS A 12 -20.08 8.01 1.37
C LYS A 12 -19.42 7.29 0.19
N VAL A 13 -18.78 8.06 -0.70
CA VAL A 13 -18.02 7.50 -1.82
C VAL A 13 -16.71 6.93 -1.30
N THR A 14 -16.46 5.68 -1.65
CA THR A 14 -15.23 4.97 -1.28
C THR A 14 -14.52 4.53 -2.55
N ASN A 15 -13.28 4.94 -2.71
CA ASN A 15 -12.41 4.53 -3.81
C ASN A 15 -11.46 3.43 -3.30
N HIS A 16 -11.32 2.38 -4.09
CA HIS A 16 -10.47 1.25 -3.78
C HIS A 16 -9.45 1.04 -4.91
N HIS A 17 -8.18 0.95 -4.56
CA HIS A 17 -7.07 0.71 -5.49
C HIS A 17 -6.23 -0.47 -5.04
N GLY A 18 -5.77 -1.27 -5.99
CA GLY A 18 -4.93 -2.43 -5.75
C GLY A 18 -5.70 -3.68 -5.33
N VAL A 19 -5.05 -4.55 -4.59
CA VAL A 19 -5.61 -5.86 -4.20
C VAL A 19 -6.54 -5.69 -3.00
N GLN A 20 -7.81 -6.11 -3.18
CA GLN A 20 -8.80 -6.03 -2.09
C GLN A 20 -8.56 -7.08 -1.02
N SER A 21 -8.74 -6.69 0.25
CA SER A 21 -8.58 -7.56 1.43
C SER A 21 -7.21 -8.23 1.46
N LEU A 22 -6.17 -7.43 1.26
CA LEU A 22 -4.79 -7.89 1.19
C LEU A 22 -4.36 -8.57 2.51
N ASP A 23 -4.86 -8.09 3.64
CA ASP A 23 -4.68 -8.67 4.97
C ASP A 23 -5.11 -10.13 5.03
N LYS A 24 -6.34 -10.44 4.60
CA LYS A 24 -6.88 -11.81 4.60
C LYS A 24 -6.20 -12.73 3.59
N LYS A 25 -5.75 -12.17 2.49
CA LYS A 25 -5.05 -12.92 1.43
C LYS A 25 -3.62 -13.25 1.83
N GLU A 26 -2.95 -12.33 2.51
CA GLU A 26 -1.60 -12.53 3.02
C GLU A 26 -1.52 -13.75 3.98
N GLU A 27 -2.52 -13.93 4.84
CA GLU A 27 -2.60 -15.07 5.78
C GLU A 27 -2.58 -16.44 5.08
N LYS A 28 -3.10 -16.52 3.85
CA LYS A 28 -3.14 -17.77 3.07
C LYS A 28 -1.80 -18.12 2.43
N LEU A 29 -0.87 -17.18 2.36
CA LEU A 29 0.45 -17.41 1.80
C LEU A 29 1.39 -18.03 2.84
N LEU A 30 1.92 -19.21 2.54
CA LEU A 30 2.81 -19.96 3.43
C LEU A 30 4.25 -19.88 2.93
N ILE A 31 5.15 -19.46 3.82
CA ILE A 31 6.59 -19.41 3.55
C ILE A 31 7.11 -20.83 3.26
N ASN A 32 7.97 -20.97 2.25
CA ASN A 32 8.55 -22.21 1.75
C ASN A 32 7.53 -23.23 1.16
N LYS A 33 6.26 -22.85 1.00
CA LYS A 33 5.22 -23.69 0.39
C LYS A 33 4.58 -23.02 -0.82
N SER A 34 4.11 -21.79 -0.67
CA SER A 34 3.48 -21.05 -1.77
C SER A 34 4.49 -20.73 -2.86
N ASN A 35 4.13 -20.97 -4.10
CA ASN A 35 4.94 -20.66 -5.27
C ASN A 35 4.41 -19.42 -6.02
N LYS A 36 5.13 -18.98 -7.07
CA LYS A 36 4.74 -17.84 -7.89
C LYS A 36 3.32 -17.96 -8.46
N ASN A 37 2.90 -19.16 -8.87
CA ASN A 37 1.58 -19.36 -9.47
C ASN A 37 0.49 -19.22 -8.40
N ASP A 38 0.69 -19.80 -7.20
CA ASP A 38 -0.23 -19.66 -6.07
C ASP A 38 -0.41 -18.18 -5.68
N ILE A 39 0.68 -17.43 -5.69
CA ILE A 39 0.66 -15.99 -5.40
C ILE A 39 -0.12 -15.23 -6.47
N LEU A 40 0.09 -15.53 -7.75
CA LEU A 40 -0.62 -14.90 -8.86
C LEU A 40 -2.11 -15.26 -8.87
N GLU A 41 -2.46 -16.50 -8.55
CA GLU A 41 -3.86 -16.94 -8.46
C GLU A 41 -4.59 -16.23 -7.33
N LEU A 42 -3.95 -16.08 -6.16
CA LEU A 42 -4.56 -15.49 -4.98
C LEU A 42 -4.61 -13.95 -5.02
N LEU A 43 -3.53 -13.31 -5.45
CA LEU A 43 -3.35 -11.85 -5.39
C LEU A 43 -3.49 -11.17 -6.76
N GLY A 44 -3.35 -11.90 -7.85
CA GLY A 44 -3.20 -11.35 -9.19
C GLY A 44 -1.79 -10.81 -9.46
N SER A 45 -1.66 -9.96 -10.47
CA SER A 45 -0.38 -9.34 -10.81
C SER A 45 0.07 -8.36 -9.71
N PRO A 46 1.35 -8.37 -9.31
CA PRO A 46 1.87 -7.43 -8.34
C PRO A 46 1.90 -6.00 -8.88
N SER A 47 1.78 -5.03 -7.98
CA SER A 47 1.88 -3.61 -8.30
C SER A 47 3.28 -3.23 -8.79
N THR A 48 4.30 -3.88 -8.27
CA THR A 48 5.71 -3.68 -8.66
C THR A 48 6.49 -4.98 -8.49
N LYS A 49 7.46 -5.19 -9.38
CA LYS A 49 8.44 -6.30 -9.33
C LYS A 49 9.85 -5.74 -9.37
N SER A 50 10.75 -6.36 -8.63
CA SER A 50 12.19 -6.14 -8.71
C SER A 50 12.90 -7.49 -8.80
N THR A 51 13.92 -7.58 -9.62
CA THR A 51 14.66 -8.83 -9.93
C THR A 51 16.13 -8.72 -9.56
N PHE A 52 16.45 -8.11 -8.42
CA PHE A 52 17.81 -8.11 -7.87
C PHE A 52 18.00 -9.33 -6.96
N ASP A 53 18.86 -10.28 -7.29
CA ASP A 53 19.16 -11.54 -6.60
C ASP A 53 17.97 -12.51 -6.41
N ASN A 54 16.90 -12.08 -5.73
CA ASN A 54 15.61 -12.76 -5.60
C ASN A 54 14.51 -11.88 -6.20
N ASP A 55 13.45 -12.48 -6.71
CA ASP A 55 12.28 -11.73 -7.14
C ASP A 55 11.58 -11.10 -5.94
N LEU A 56 11.50 -9.78 -5.94
CA LEU A 56 10.75 -9.03 -4.95
C LEU A 56 9.45 -8.53 -5.58
N TRP A 57 8.32 -9.00 -5.04
CA TRP A 57 6.98 -8.62 -5.50
C TRP A 57 6.29 -7.77 -4.45
N ILE A 58 5.75 -6.63 -4.86
CA ILE A 58 5.06 -5.69 -3.98
C ILE A 58 3.60 -5.58 -4.39
N TYR A 59 2.71 -5.82 -3.44
CA TYR A 59 1.28 -5.64 -3.57
C TYR A 59 0.82 -4.49 -2.69
N ILE A 60 -0.16 -3.72 -3.18
CA ILE A 60 -0.68 -2.56 -2.48
C ILE A 60 -2.19 -2.66 -2.42
N GLU A 61 -2.76 -2.35 -1.26
CA GLU A 61 -4.18 -2.08 -1.07
C GLU A 61 -4.35 -0.69 -0.52
N ARG A 62 -5.08 0.16 -1.23
CA ARG A 62 -5.40 1.51 -0.77
C ARG A 62 -6.88 1.77 -0.86
N LYS A 63 -7.49 2.14 0.25
CA LYS A 63 -8.89 2.52 0.35
C LYS A 63 -8.99 3.94 0.86
N THR A 64 -9.59 4.82 0.06
CA THR A 64 -9.86 6.21 0.43
C THR A 64 -11.36 6.44 0.49
N THR A 65 -11.75 7.39 1.31
CA THR A 65 -13.13 7.83 1.43
C THR A 65 -13.18 9.34 1.44
N ASN A 66 -14.12 9.90 0.70
CA ASN A 66 -14.36 11.34 0.76
C ASN A 66 -15.11 11.66 2.04
N SER A 67 -14.51 12.48 2.88
CA SER A 67 -15.21 12.99 4.04
C SER A 67 -16.28 13.99 3.61
N SER A 68 -17.39 14.01 4.34
CA SER A 68 -18.56 14.86 4.22
C SER A 68 -18.28 16.24 3.58
N LEU A 69 -19.26 16.78 2.85
CA LEU A 69 -19.25 18.10 2.21
C LEU A 69 -18.77 19.24 3.12
N LEU A 70 -18.98 19.13 4.43
CA LEU A 70 -18.50 20.08 5.43
C LEU A 70 -16.97 20.15 5.57
N LYS A 71 -16.22 19.17 5.06
CA LYS A 71 -14.74 19.12 5.11
C LYS A 71 -14.08 19.36 3.76
N LEU A 72 -14.76 20.09 2.85
CA LEU A 72 -14.21 20.51 1.52
C LEU A 72 -13.67 19.35 0.69
N GLY A 73 -14.30 18.16 0.76
CA GLY A 73 -13.92 17.04 -0.09
C GLY A 73 -12.54 16.41 0.20
N LYS A 74 -11.95 16.65 1.37
CA LYS A 74 -10.67 16.04 1.75
C LYS A 74 -10.80 14.52 1.79
N GLU A 75 -10.01 13.85 0.98
CA GLU A 75 -9.90 12.40 1.02
C GLU A 75 -9.25 11.93 2.33
N LYS A 76 -9.88 10.94 2.97
CA LYS A 76 -9.32 10.25 4.13
C LYS A 76 -8.90 8.84 3.70
N ILE A 77 -7.66 8.48 3.98
CA ILE A 77 -7.19 7.10 3.81
C ILE A 77 -7.76 6.26 4.94
N VAL A 78 -8.45 5.18 4.59
CA VAL A 78 -9.05 4.23 5.53
C VAL A 78 -8.20 2.97 5.64
N VAL A 79 -7.67 2.49 4.51
CA VAL A 79 -6.77 1.34 4.42
C VAL A 79 -5.58 1.72 3.55
N ASN A 80 -4.40 1.35 3.98
CA ASN A 80 -3.17 1.45 3.19
C ASN A 80 -2.24 0.33 3.62
N ASN A 81 -2.39 -0.81 2.97
CA ASN A 81 -1.64 -2.02 3.23
C ASN A 81 -0.63 -2.25 2.13
N VAL A 82 0.56 -2.68 2.49
CA VAL A 82 1.62 -3.07 1.57
C VAL A 82 2.11 -4.45 1.97
N LEU A 83 2.10 -5.37 1.03
CA LEU A 83 2.65 -6.71 1.19
C LEU A 83 3.87 -6.84 0.29
N VAL A 84 5.01 -7.14 0.89
CA VAL A 84 6.28 -7.39 0.22
C VAL A 84 6.59 -8.87 0.29
N LEU A 85 6.75 -9.50 -0.87
CA LEU A 85 7.05 -10.91 -1.01
C LEU A 85 8.44 -11.07 -1.63
N GLU A 86 9.31 -11.84 -0.99
CA GLU A 86 10.60 -12.27 -1.52
C GLU A 86 10.49 -13.72 -1.99
N ILE A 87 10.75 -13.94 -3.28
CA ILE A 87 10.62 -15.24 -3.94
C ILE A 87 12.02 -15.70 -4.35
N ASP A 88 12.36 -16.92 -4.01
CA ASP A 88 13.67 -17.50 -4.33
C ASP A 88 13.80 -17.86 -5.84
N ASN A 89 15.01 -18.27 -6.24
CA ASN A 89 15.32 -18.64 -7.62
C ASN A 89 14.53 -19.90 -8.10
N ARG A 90 13.96 -20.68 -7.18
CA ARG A 90 13.10 -21.83 -7.48
C ARG A 90 11.63 -21.44 -7.61
N GLY A 91 11.31 -20.16 -7.37
CA GLY A 91 9.96 -19.63 -7.46
C GLY A 91 9.12 -19.86 -6.21
N LEU A 92 9.73 -20.19 -5.05
CA LEU A 92 9.05 -20.37 -3.78
C LEU A 92 9.10 -19.09 -2.93
N LEU A 93 8.04 -18.83 -2.19
CA LEU A 93 7.96 -17.72 -1.26
C LEU A 93 8.94 -17.93 -0.10
N LYS A 94 10.00 -17.10 -0.04
CA LYS A 94 11.03 -17.16 0.99
C LYS A 94 10.72 -16.29 2.20
N LYS A 95 10.15 -15.10 1.94
CA LYS A 95 9.83 -14.13 2.99
C LYS A 95 8.60 -13.33 2.60
N LYS A 96 7.81 -12.93 3.60
CA LYS A 96 6.71 -12.00 3.47
C LYS A 96 6.77 -10.95 4.57
N ASP A 97 6.58 -9.68 4.20
CA ASP A 97 6.50 -8.57 5.13
C ASP A 97 5.19 -7.81 4.86
N PHE A 98 4.32 -7.70 5.86
CA PHE A 98 3.06 -6.99 5.77
C PHE A 98 3.13 -5.69 6.57
N LEU A 99 2.83 -4.58 5.91
CA LEU A 99 2.88 -3.23 6.46
C LEU A 99 1.50 -2.59 6.34
N ASN A 100 1.01 -2.05 7.42
CA ASN A 100 -0.26 -1.33 7.47
C ASN A 100 -0.08 0.15 7.83
N LEU A 101 -1.16 0.90 7.93
CA LEU A 101 -1.14 2.33 8.31
C LEU A 101 -0.38 2.61 9.62
N ASN A 102 -0.48 1.71 10.61
CA ASN A 102 0.18 1.91 11.90
C ASN A 102 1.70 1.77 11.79
N ASN A 103 2.16 0.84 10.96
CA ASN A 103 3.59 0.63 10.70
C ASN A 103 4.21 1.80 9.94
N MET A 104 3.44 2.49 9.07
CA MET A 104 3.92 3.64 8.31
C MET A 104 4.26 4.85 9.18
N ASN A 105 3.62 5.00 10.34
CA ASN A 105 3.89 6.11 11.26
C ASN A 105 5.22 5.97 12.02
N ASN A 106 5.81 4.79 12.04
CA ASN A 106 7.04 4.47 12.76
C ASN A 106 8.31 4.58 11.90
N ILE A 107 8.21 4.97 10.62
CA ILE A 107 9.38 5.16 9.77
C ILE A 107 9.98 6.53 10.07
N THR A 108 10.94 6.57 10.98
CA THR A 108 11.81 7.73 11.19
C THR A 108 12.91 7.72 10.12
N PHE A 109 12.98 8.78 9.32
CA PHE A 109 14.06 8.95 8.36
C PHE A 109 15.38 9.16 9.11
N ALA A 110 16.32 8.21 8.98
CA ALA A 110 17.68 8.45 9.37
C ALA A 110 18.27 9.51 8.42
N LYS A 111 18.63 10.69 8.96
CA LYS A 111 19.27 11.79 8.22
C LYS A 111 20.73 11.49 7.81
N GLN A 112 21.23 10.29 8.02
CA GLN A 112 22.59 9.93 7.68
C GLN A 112 22.66 9.39 6.25
N THR A 113 23.24 10.18 5.38
CA THR A 113 23.74 9.77 4.06
C THR A 113 24.97 8.87 4.29
N THR A 114 24.76 7.57 4.38
CA THR A 114 25.87 6.61 4.37
C THR A 114 26.05 6.06 2.97
N GLY A 115 27.27 6.15 2.49
CA GLY A 115 27.68 5.72 1.15
C GLY A 115 27.28 4.29 0.82
N ASN A 116 26.96 4.12 -0.41
CA ASN A 116 26.70 2.93 -1.21
C ASN A 116 26.97 1.56 -0.56
N LYS A 117 26.03 1.08 0.21
CA LYS A 117 25.75 -0.35 0.33
C LYS A 117 24.25 -0.52 0.08
N TYR A 118 23.90 -0.93 -1.14
CA TYR A 118 22.53 -1.31 -1.49
C TYR A 118 22.09 -2.48 -0.62
N LYS A 119 21.55 -2.20 0.56
CA LYS A 119 20.83 -3.19 1.34
C LYS A 119 19.41 -3.24 0.78
N LYS A 120 18.90 -4.44 0.50
CA LYS A 120 17.53 -4.71 0.04
C LYS A 120 16.44 -3.93 0.84
N ASN A 121 16.73 -3.63 2.11
CA ASN A 121 15.84 -2.85 2.97
C ASN A 121 15.68 -1.38 2.53
N THR A 122 16.69 -0.78 1.88
CA THR A 122 16.66 0.63 1.46
C THR A 122 15.62 0.86 0.38
N PHE A 123 15.47 -0.07 -0.59
CA PHE A 123 14.47 0.05 -1.65
C PHE A 123 13.03 0.08 -1.08
N ILE A 124 12.73 -0.77 -0.10
CA ILE A 124 11.42 -0.81 0.55
C ILE A 124 11.15 0.51 1.30
N TYR A 125 12.14 1.03 2.00
CA TYR A 125 12.05 2.30 2.72
C TYR A 125 11.86 3.48 1.76
N ASP A 126 12.61 3.53 0.67
CA ASP A 126 12.51 4.58 -0.34
C ASP A 126 11.15 4.55 -1.05
N PHE A 127 10.67 3.36 -1.38
CA PHE A 127 9.35 3.17 -1.98
C PHE A 127 8.23 3.61 -1.03
N LEU A 128 8.26 3.19 0.23
CA LEU A 128 7.26 3.57 1.24
C LEU A 128 7.33 5.06 1.56
N SER A 129 8.51 5.67 1.56
CA SER A 129 8.67 7.10 1.77
C SER A 129 8.11 7.93 0.63
N SER A 130 8.31 7.49 -0.61
CA SER A 130 7.75 8.16 -1.79
C SER A 130 6.22 8.08 -1.83
N MET A 131 5.64 6.98 -1.39
CA MET A 131 4.19 6.86 -1.21
C MET A 131 3.67 7.81 -0.13
N ARG A 132 4.37 7.95 1.00
CA ARG A 132 4.01 8.87 2.08
C ARG A 132 4.04 10.32 1.63
N GLN A 133 5.05 10.72 0.85
CA GLN A 133 5.18 12.08 0.33
C GLN A 133 4.00 12.46 -0.55
N LYS A 134 3.54 11.56 -1.42
CA LYS A 134 2.32 11.77 -2.25
C LYS A 134 1.03 11.80 -1.44
N ILE A 135 1.00 11.17 -0.27
CA ILE A 135 -0.17 11.16 0.62
C ILE A 135 -0.30 12.48 1.39
N ASN A 136 0.84 13.04 1.84
CA ASN A 136 0.87 14.25 2.64
C ASN A 136 0.82 15.54 1.79
N ASP A 137 1.13 15.47 0.50
CA ASP A 137 1.09 16.62 -0.44
C ASP A 137 0.21 16.31 -1.65
N PRO A 138 -1.12 16.23 -1.46
CA PRO A 138 -2.07 15.89 -2.54
C PRO A 138 -2.19 16.96 -3.62
N LEU A 139 -1.72 18.17 -3.35
CA LEU A 139 -1.69 19.30 -4.27
C LEU A 139 -0.24 19.75 -4.37
N GLY A 140 0.52 19.12 -5.27
CA GLY A 140 1.90 19.51 -5.55
C GLY A 140 2.00 21.03 -5.70
N LYS A 141 2.68 21.68 -4.77
CA LYS A 141 3.02 23.09 -4.92
C LYS A 141 3.82 23.22 -6.20
N ARG A 142 3.19 23.79 -7.24
CA ARG A 142 3.92 24.25 -8.43
C ARG A 142 5.04 25.15 -7.94
N ARG A 143 6.27 24.66 -8.06
CA ARG A 143 7.45 25.53 -7.92
C ARG A 143 7.36 26.58 -9.04
N LYS A 144 7.28 27.84 -8.62
CA LYS A 144 7.61 28.97 -9.48
C LYS A 144 9.12 28.98 -9.71
#